data_d9b788307bebef6ac299ec1e4bbf1798
#
_entry.id   d9b788307bebef6ac299ec1e4bbf1798
#
_cell.length_a   1.000
_cell.length_b   1.000
_cell.length_c   1.000
_cell.angle_alpha   90.00
_cell.angle_beta   90.00
_cell.angle_gamma   90.00
#
_symmetry.space_group_name_H-M   'P 1'
#
loop_
_entity.id
_entity.type
_entity.pdbx_description
1 polymer ?
#
loop_
_entity_poly.entity_id
_entity_poly.type
_entity_poly.pdbx_seq_one_letter_code
_entity_poly.pdbx_strand_id
1 'polypeptide(L)'
;MLVCPDVDAVIYRLAGIFNDKSGYGIKEDTFAVLESLAKAGEDTWFRIGDRDFATHLLRSDLLRRGATLTEASLQLRRRFGVTASVLPMTDDSVRTRFVTDRGELSFQEYFVRERLQPKLSGIVFAGGKSARPTVEVVSALRSADLVIIGPSNPLISIAPVLQLVGDLLRRERTVAVTPIIGGLALKGPTVEMMRALGHRPDAVEVARMYKDVAATFVLDERDSNLSGPIEELGYRTIVCDTVMRDGGRELADSVLRLSHV
;
A
#
# COMPACT_ATOMS: atom_id res chain seq x y z
N MET A 1 12.72 6.50 15.71
CA MET A 1 11.40 7.01 15.29
C MET A 1 10.79 6.00 14.32
N LEU A 2 9.49 5.66 14.48
CA LEU A 2 8.78 4.75 13.58
C LEU A 2 8.00 5.54 12.51
N VAL A 3 8.25 5.21 11.26
CA VAL A 3 7.57 5.75 10.08
C VAL A 3 6.64 4.66 9.51
N CYS A 4 5.38 4.98 9.25
CA CYS A 4 4.39 4.07 8.68
C CYS A 4 3.78 4.69 7.41
N PRO A 5 4.52 4.75 6.29
CA PRO A 5 4.13 5.54 5.12
C PRO A 5 2.75 5.20 4.57
N ASP A 6 2.40 3.92 4.52
CA ASP A 6 1.12 3.48 3.95
C ASP A 6 -0.06 3.93 4.82
N VAL A 7 0.02 3.72 6.15
CA VAL A 7 -1.03 4.15 7.10
C VAL A 7 -1.17 5.68 7.08
N ASP A 8 -0.04 6.40 7.09
CA ASP A 8 -0.02 7.86 7.11
C ASP A 8 -0.58 8.45 5.82
N ALA A 9 -0.19 7.90 4.66
CA ALA A 9 -0.71 8.34 3.37
C ALA A 9 -2.24 8.21 3.30
N VAL A 10 -2.82 7.11 3.81
CA VAL A 10 -4.26 6.93 3.87
C VAL A 10 -4.92 7.94 4.81
N ILE A 11 -4.37 8.14 6.02
CA ILE A 11 -4.87 9.13 6.97
C ILE A 11 -4.82 10.54 6.37
N TYR A 12 -3.69 10.94 5.77
CA TYR A 12 -3.53 12.26 5.16
C TYR A 12 -4.45 12.46 3.96
N ARG A 13 -4.66 11.40 3.16
CA ARG A 13 -5.61 11.44 2.02
C ARG A 13 -7.04 11.67 2.50
N LEU A 14 -7.49 10.90 3.49
CA LEU A 14 -8.83 11.02 4.05
C LEU A 14 -9.04 12.35 4.79
N ALA A 15 -7.98 12.90 5.38
CA ALA A 15 -7.99 14.23 6.00
C ALA A 15 -7.89 15.39 5.00
N GLY A 16 -7.70 15.13 3.70
CA GLY A 16 -7.57 16.16 2.67
C GLY A 16 -6.26 16.95 2.71
N ILE A 17 -5.23 16.44 3.40
CA ILE A 17 -3.93 17.13 3.58
C ILE A 17 -2.76 16.42 2.89
N PHE A 18 -3.01 15.35 2.15
CA PHE A 18 -1.96 14.61 1.44
C PHE A 18 -1.29 15.47 0.35
N ASN A 19 0.03 15.32 0.19
CA ASN A 19 0.79 16.04 -0.83
C ASN A 19 0.78 15.27 -2.16
N ASP A 20 -0.14 15.61 -3.04
CA ASP A 20 -0.29 14.98 -4.36
C ASP A 20 0.92 15.24 -5.28
N LYS A 21 1.63 16.36 -5.10
CA LYS A 21 2.76 16.72 -5.96
C LYS A 21 3.98 15.84 -5.72
N SER A 22 4.29 15.56 -4.45
CA SER A 22 5.40 14.67 -4.07
C SER A 22 5.00 13.19 -4.10
N GLY A 23 3.69 12.88 -3.92
CA GLY A 23 3.21 11.52 -3.75
C GLY A 23 3.43 10.95 -2.35
N TYR A 24 3.87 11.76 -1.38
CA TYR A 24 4.05 11.40 0.03
C TYR A 24 4.00 12.65 0.92
N GLY A 25 3.79 12.44 2.24
CA GLY A 25 3.80 13.49 3.25
C GLY A 25 2.59 14.43 3.20
N ILE A 26 2.69 15.56 3.88
CA ILE A 26 1.64 16.56 4.04
C ILE A 26 1.86 17.70 3.03
N LYS A 27 0.77 18.21 2.43
CA LYS A 27 0.83 19.36 1.52
C LYS A 27 1.29 20.63 2.27
N GLU A 28 2.04 21.48 1.56
CA GLU A 28 2.53 22.76 2.11
C GLU A 28 3.35 22.57 3.40
N ASP A 29 4.12 21.48 3.48
CA ASP A 29 5.00 21.22 4.63
C ASP A 29 6.31 22.00 4.51
N THR A 30 6.94 22.26 5.64
CA THR A 30 8.24 22.91 5.75
C THR A 30 9.33 21.90 6.08
N PHE A 31 10.60 22.29 6.05
CA PHE A 31 11.75 21.39 6.24
C PHE A 31 12.79 21.97 7.20
N ALA A 32 12.37 22.84 8.12
CA ALA A 32 13.26 23.55 9.04
C ALA A 32 14.03 22.59 9.98
N VAL A 33 13.37 21.51 10.43
CA VAL A 33 14.05 20.48 11.23
C VAL A 33 15.13 19.79 10.42
N LEU A 34 14.84 19.41 9.18
CA LEU A 34 15.79 18.73 8.29
C LEU A 34 16.99 19.64 7.96
N GLU A 35 16.73 20.91 7.68
CA GLU A 35 17.77 21.92 7.44
C GLU A 35 18.67 22.12 8.66
N SER A 36 18.09 22.09 9.87
CA SER A 36 18.83 22.20 11.13
C SER A 36 19.72 20.98 11.37
N LEU A 37 19.22 19.76 11.08
CA LEU A 37 20.00 18.54 11.14
C LEU A 37 21.16 18.55 10.14
N ALA A 38 20.90 18.98 8.90
CA ALA A 38 21.96 19.12 7.88
C ALA A 38 23.06 20.09 8.32
N LYS A 39 22.70 21.25 8.93
CA LYS A 39 23.68 22.20 9.51
C LYS A 39 24.49 21.61 10.66
N ALA A 40 23.92 20.63 11.39
CA ALA A 40 24.61 19.90 12.45
C ALA A 40 25.50 18.75 11.91
N GLY A 41 25.52 18.53 10.59
CA GLY A 41 26.35 17.47 9.96
C GLY A 41 25.67 16.10 9.89
N GLU A 42 24.37 16.03 10.20
CA GLU A 42 23.61 14.79 10.14
C GLU A 42 23.21 14.44 8.68
N ASP A 43 23.07 13.14 8.42
CA ASP A 43 22.63 12.64 7.12
C ASP A 43 21.12 12.87 6.92
N THR A 44 20.75 13.65 5.90
CA THR A 44 19.39 14.12 5.63
C THR A 44 18.82 13.64 4.28
N TRP A 45 19.34 12.53 3.76
CA TRP A 45 18.87 11.97 2.48
C TRP A 45 17.39 11.56 2.50
N PHE A 46 16.85 11.17 3.67
CA PHE A 46 15.45 10.83 3.82
C PHE A 46 14.64 12.10 4.14
N ARG A 47 13.99 12.64 3.12
CA ARG A 47 13.31 13.91 3.20
C ARG A 47 11.93 13.80 3.84
N ILE A 48 11.78 14.27 5.08
CA ILE A 48 10.53 14.35 5.84
C ILE A 48 10.22 15.81 6.13
N GLY A 49 8.97 16.25 5.91
CA GLY A 49 8.52 17.59 6.29
C GLY A 49 8.27 17.70 7.80
N ASP A 50 8.25 18.92 8.34
CA ASP A 50 8.14 19.18 9.77
C ASP A 50 6.82 18.69 10.38
N ARG A 51 5.71 18.83 9.65
CA ARG A 51 4.38 18.36 10.09
C ARG A 51 4.27 16.83 10.01
N ASP A 52 4.84 16.24 8.97
CA ASP A 52 4.94 14.78 8.83
C ASP A 52 5.85 14.21 9.93
N PHE A 53 6.99 14.87 10.20
CA PHE A 53 7.89 14.52 11.30
C PHE A 53 7.18 14.55 12.67
N ALA A 54 6.31 15.55 12.92
CA ALA A 54 5.51 15.62 14.14
C ALA A 54 4.60 14.40 14.31
N THR A 55 4.00 13.88 13.22
CA THR A 55 3.20 12.66 13.24
C THR A 55 4.03 11.44 13.69
N HIS A 56 5.24 11.30 13.16
CA HIS A 56 6.14 10.20 13.52
C HIS A 56 6.65 10.32 14.98
N LEU A 57 6.89 11.53 15.47
CA LEU A 57 7.24 11.77 16.89
C LEU A 57 6.09 11.36 17.81
N LEU A 58 4.87 11.80 17.53
CA LEU A 58 3.68 11.46 18.31
C LEU A 58 3.44 9.94 18.34
N ARG A 59 3.54 9.28 17.18
CA ARG A 59 3.45 7.81 17.12
C ARG A 59 4.52 7.16 17.99
N SER A 60 5.77 7.57 17.84
CA SER A 60 6.89 6.98 18.57
C SER A 60 6.77 7.19 20.08
N ASP A 61 6.23 8.33 20.51
CA ASP A 61 5.98 8.58 21.94
C ASP A 61 4.84 7.69 22.48
N LEU A 62 3.75 7.52 21.73
CA LEU A 62 2.67 6.61 22.12
C LEU A 62 3.17 5.17 22.28
N LEU A 63 3.96 4.67 21.32
CA LEU A 63 4.55 3.34 21.39
C LEU A 63 5.50 3.20 22.59
N ARG A 64 6.30 4.21 22.88
CA ARG A 64 7.21 4.23 24.04
C ARG A 64 6.44 4.18 25.37
N ARG A 65 5.23 4.73 25.40
CA ARG A 65 4.31 4.68 26.55
C ARG A 65 3.52 3.37 26.65
N GLY A 66 3.77 2.41 25.74
CA GLY A 66 3.16 1.08 25.75
C GLY A 66 1.90 0.93 24.90
N ALA A 67 1.52 1.94 24.13
CA ALA A 67 0.45 1.79 23.13
C ALA A 67 0.87 0.83 22.01
N THR A 68 -0.07 0.07 21.47
CA THR A 68 0.14 -0.71 20.25
C THR A 68 0.18 0.20 19.02
N LEU A 69 0.64 -0.32 17.88
CA LEU A 69 0.62 0.44 16.61
C LEU A 69 -0.81 0.74 16.16
N THR A 70 -1.74 -0.20 16.38
CA THR A 70 -3.17 -0.03 16.14
C THR A 70 -3.74 1.12 16.97
N GLU A 71 -3.49 1.15 18.28
CA GLU A 71 -3.95 2.23 19.17
C GLU A 71 -3.37 3.58 18.78
N ALA A 72 -2.06 3.63 18.46
CA ALA A 72 -1.41 4.85 18.00
C ALA A 72 -2.01 5.36 16.67
N SER A 73 -2.26 4.46 15.72
CA SER A 73 -2.88 4.81 14.42
C SER A 73 -4.31 5.34 14.60
N LEU A 74 -5.10 4.70 15.47
CA LEU A 74 -6.46 5.16 15.81
C LEU A 74 -6.46 6.54 16.50
N GLN A 75 -5.48 6.82 17.36
CA GLN A 75 -5.35 8.15 17.97
C GLN A 75 -4.96 9.21 16.95
N LEU A 76 -3.97 8.92 16.09
CA LEU A 76 -3.52 9.84 15.04
C LEU A 76 -4.66 10.16 14.06
N ARG A 77 -5.39 9.15 13.56
CA ARG A 77 -6.51 9.37 12.66
C ARG A 77 -7.58 10.30 13.26
N ARG A 78 -7.89 10.13 14.57
CA ARG A 78 -8.85 11.02 15.28
C ARG A 78 -8.35 12.46 15.34
N ARG A 79 -7.05 12.68 15.57
CA ARG A 79 -6.44 14.02 15.58
C ARG A 79 -6.55 14.71 14.22
N PHE A 80 -6.53 13.95 13.13
CA PHE A 80 -6.74 14.45 11.77
C PHE A 80 -8.22 14.52 11.35
N GLY A 81 -9.16 14.25 12.26
CA GLY A 81 -10.60 14.31 11.97
C GLY A 81 -11.11 13.20 11.04
N VAL A 82 -10.35 12.13 10.84
CA VAL A 82 -10.74 11.02 9.97
C VAL A 82 -11.71 10.09 10.70
N THR A 83 -12.88 9.86 10.14
CA THR A 83 -13.93 9.00 10.72
C THR A 83 -13.76 7.53 10.33
N ALA A 84 -13.30 7.24 9.11
CA ALA A 84 -13.03 5.88 8.65
C ALA A 84 -11.94 5.20 9.50
N SER A 85 -12.08 3.92 9.78
CA SER A 85 -11.05 3.15 10.48
C SER A 85 -9.86 2.90 9.55
N VAL A 86 -8.67 3.35 9.98
CA VAL A 86 -7.41 3.06 9.30
C VAL A 86 -6.59 2.21 10.27
N LEU A 87 -6.34 0.96 9.88
CA LEU A 87 -5.71 -0.05 10.72
C LEU A 87 -4.38 -0.49 10.09
N PRO A 88 -3.30 -0.60 10.86
CA PRO A 88 -2.12 -1.33 10.40
C PRO A 88 -2.47 -2.82 10.28
N MET A 89 -1.81 -3.52 9.37
CA MET A 89 -2.06 -4.96 9.17
C MET A 89 -1.76 -5.81 10.41
N THR A 90 -0.85 -5.34 11.26
CA THR A 90 -0.37 -6.01 12.46
C THR A 90 0.27 -5.01 13.42
N ASP A 91 0.32 -5.35 14.71
CA ASP A 91 1.11 -4.64 15.73
C ASP A 91 2.55 -5.19 15.82
N ASP A 92 2.81 -6.34 15.19
CA ASP A 92 4.13 -6.94 15.12
C ASP A 92 5.05 -6.19 14.13
N SER A 93 6.35 -6.31 14.33
CA SER A 93 7.33 -5.69 13.43
C SER A 93 7.49 -6.50 12.15
N VAL A 94 6.92 -6.00 11.05
CA VAL A 94 7.14 -6.53 9.70
C VAL A 94 7.83 -5.47 8.86
N ARG A 95 8.95 -5.83 8.22
CA ARG A 95 9.77 -4.90 7.43
C ARG A 95 10.08 -5.48 6.06
N THR A 96 9.77 -4.72 5.02
CA THR A 96 10.18 -5.07 3.66
C THR A 96 11.68 -4.88 3.49
N ARG A 97 12.36 -5.91 3.01
CA ARG A 97 13.78 -5.93 2.66
C ARG A 97 13.93 -6.33 1.20
N PHE A 98 14.83 -5.64 0.51
CA PHE A 98 15.16 -5.89 -0.89
C PHE A 98 16.49 -6.58 -0.97
N VAL A 99 16.50 -7.78 -1.56
CA VAL A 99 17.74 -8.52 -1.85
C VAL A 99 18.26 -8.03 -3.18
N THR A 100 19.48 -7.47 -3.17
CA THR A 100 20.08 -6.86 -4.35
C THR A 100 21.51 -7.33 -4.55
N ASP A 101 22.10 -7.01 -5.70
CA ASP A 101 23.52 -7.25 -6.00
C ASP A 101 24.50 -6.46 -5.11
N ARG A 102 23.96 -5.47 -4.33
CA ARG A 102 24.73 -4.70 -3.32
C ARG A 102 24.41 -5.12 -1.88
N GLY A 103 23.74 -6.26 -1.69
CA GLY A 103 23.28 -6.76 -0.40
C GLY A 103 21.82 -6.46 -0.12
N GLU A 104 21.42 -6.64 1.15
CA GLU A 104 20.06 -6.43 1.61
C GLU A 104 19.86 -4.97 2.01
N LEU A 105 18.85 -4.33 1.44
CA LEU A 105 18.49 -2.93 1.65
C LEU A 105 17.09 -2.81 2.27
N SER A 106 16.90 -1.79 3.13
CA SER A 106 15.57 -1.39 3.58
C SER A 106 14.78 -0.72 2.45
N PHE A 107 13.47 -0.53 2.67
CA PHE A 107 12.61 0.16 1.71
C PHE A 107 13.15 1.56 1.37
N GLN A 108 13.46 2.35 2.38
CA GLN A 108 13.91 3.73 2.18
C GLN A 108 15.30 3.79 1.51
N GLU A 109 16.21 2.90 1.88
CA GLU A 109 17.52 2.82 1.23
C GLU A 109 17.37 2.50 -0.26
N TYR A 110 16.63 1.45 -0.61
CA TYR A 110 16.47 1.02 -2.00
C TYR A 110 15.75 2.07 -2.86
N PHE A 111 14.65 2.64 -2.35
CA PHE A 111 13.82 3.58 -3.12
C PHE A 111 14.37 5.00 -3.16
N VAL A 112 14.84 5.51 -2.00
CA VAL A 112 15.18 6.93 -1.86
C VAL A 112 16.68 7.16 -2.03
N ARG A 113 17.49 6.43 -1.25
CA ARG A 113 18.94 6.60 -1.25
C ARG A 113 19.58 6.08 -2.53
N GLU A 114 19.29 4.84 -2.88
CA GLU A 114 19.85 4.15 -4.05
C GLU A 114 19.05 4.38 -5.33
N ARG A 115 17.87 5.01 -5.26
CA ARG A 115 17.00 5.36 -6.40
C ARG A 115 16.75 4.19 -7.35
N LEU A 116 16.52 2.98 -6.78
CA LEU A 116 16.27 1.73 -7.51
C LEU A 116 17.44 1.26 -8.40
N GLN A 117 18.64 1.78 -8.21
CA GLN A 117 19.79 1.42 -9.05
C GLN A 117 20.33 0.01 -8.81
N PRO A 118 20.38 -0.52 -7.56
CA PRO A 118 20.83 -1.89 -7.33
C PRO A 118 19.89 -2.90 -8.02
N LYS A 119 20.48 -3.94 -8.59
CA LYS A 119 19.72 -4.98 -9.28
C LYS A 119 18.95 -5.83 -8.27
N LEU A 120 17.62 -5.77 -8.34
CA LEU A 120 16.71 -6.51 -7.48
C LEU A 120 16.71 -8.01 -7.86
N SER A 121 16.86 -8.88 -6.87
CA SER A 121 16.78 -10.33 -7.02
C SER A 121 15.75 -10.99 -6.11
N GLY A 122 15.22 -10.28 -5.10
CA GLY A 122 14.21 -10.80 -4.20
C GLY A 122 13.64 -9.76 -3.25
N ILE A 123 12.51 -10.09 -2.65
CA ILE A 123 11.84 -9.30 -1.60
C ILE A 123 11.58 -10.22 -0.42
N VAL A 124 11.88 -9.75 0.78
CA VAL A 124 11.66 -10.47 2.03
C VAL A 124 10.87 -9.60 2.99
N PHE A 125 9.86 -10.16 3.61
CA PHE A 125 9.10 -9.53 4.69
C PHE A 125 9.62 -10.05 6.03
N ALA A 126 10.66 -9.38 6.54
CA ALA A 126 11.30 -9.74 7.80
C ALA A 126 10.28 -9.62 8.96
N GLY A 127 10.11 -10.70 9.73
CA GLY A 127 9.08 -10.80 10.77
C GLY A 127 7.71 -11.29 10.29
N GLY A 128 7.42 -11.27 8.97
CA GLY A 128 6.11 -11.60 8.43
C GLY A 128 5.61 -13.02 8.72
N LYS A 129 6.51 -14.01 8.84
CA LYS A 129 6.12 -15.40 9.15
C LYS A 129 5.57 -15.58 10.57
N SER A 130 6.03 -14.78 11.52
CA SER A 130 5.60 -14.84 12.93
C SER A 130 4.53 -13.82 13.29
N ALA A 131 4.38 -12.79 12.48
CA ALA A 131 3.39 -11.73 12.70
C ALA A 131 1.96 -12.27 12.67
N ARG A 132 1.08 -11.60 13.42
CA ARG A 132 -0.34 -11.92 13.47
C ARG A 132 -1.17 -10.68 13.17
N PRO A 133 -2.28 -10.83 12.41
CA PRO A 133 -3.22 -9.72 12.24
C PRO A 133 -3.83 -9.34 13.58
N THR A 134 -4.16 -8.06 13.76
CA THR A 134 -4.81 -7.59 15.00
C THR A 134 -6.27 -8.05 15.06
N VAL A 135 -6.84 -8.03 16.26
CA VAL A 135 -8.26 -8.40 16.47
C VAL A 135 -9.18 -7.49 15.67
N GLU A 136 -8.83 -6.20 15.56
CA GLU A 136 -9.56 -5.19 14.79
C GLU A 136 -9.56 -5.53 13.30
N VAL A 137 -8.40 -5.92 12.75
CA VAL A 137 -8.28 -6.33 11.34
C VAL A 137 -9.10 -7.60 11.06
N VAL A 138 -8.97 -8.61 11.93
CA VAL A 138 -9.74 -9.86 11.82
C VAL A 138 -11.25 -9.59 11.89
N SER A 139 -11.67 -8.76 12.82
CA SER A 139 -13.09 -8.38 13.00
C SER A 139 -13.61 -7.65 11.76
N ALA A 140 -12.86 -6.65 11.26
CA ALA A 140 -13.23 -5.89 10.08
C ALA A 140 -13.38 -6.77 8.83
N LEU A 141 -12.44 -7.68 8.58
CA LEU A 141 -12.50 -8.60 7.43
C LEU A 141 -13.66 -9.60 7.53
N ARG A 142 -13.94 -10.10 8.73
CA ARG A 142 -15.05 -11.06 8.95
C ARG A 142 -16.42 -10.43 8.77
N SER A 143 -16.58 -9.17 9.18
CA SER A 143 -17.84 -8.44 9.11
C SER A 143 -18.06 -7.71 7.78
N ALA A 144 -17.04 -7.61 6.93
CA ALA A 144 -17.14 -6.91 5.66
C ALA A 144 -18.10 -7.62 4.69
N ASP A 145 -19.01 -6.87 4.10
CA ASP A 145 -19.86 -7.33 2.99
C ASP A 145 -19.05 -7.39 1.68
N LEU A 146 -18.07 -6.51 1.54
CA LEU A 146 -17.18 -6.42 0.40
C LEU A 146 -15.76 -6.09 0.86
N VAL A 147 -14.76 -6.78 0.32
CA VAL A 147 -13.34 -6.47 0.49
C VAL A 147 -12.77 -6.01 -0.85
N ILE A 148 -12.05 -4.90 -0.86
CA ILE A 148 -11.44 -4.36 -2.07
C ILE A 148 -9.92 -4.34 -1.89
N ILE A 149 -9.21 -5.06 -2.76
CA ILE A 149 -7.76 -4.96 -2.91
C ILE A 149 -7.51 -3.79 -3.88
N GLY A 150 -7.06 -2.66 -3.34
CA GLY A 150 -6.81 -1.45 -4.12
C GLY A 150 -5.66 -1.59 -5.12
N PRO A 151 -5.58 -0.71 -6.13
CA PRO A 151 -4.58 -0.75 -7.21
C PRO A 151 -3.20 -0.28 -6.72
N SER A 152 -2.62 -1.00 -5.77
CA SER A 152 -1.29 -0.75 -5.23
C SER A 152 -0.29 -1.81 -5.73
N ASN A 153 1.00 -1.59 -5.46
CA ASN A 153 2.06 -2.51 -5.88
C ASN A 153 1.83 -3.92 -5.29
N PRO A 154 1.60 -4.95 -6.14
CA PRO A 154 1.27 -6.30 -5.68
C PRO A 154 2.42 -6.94 -4.88
N LEU A 155 3.66 -6.56 -5.16
CA LEU A 155 4.85 -7.20 -4.60
C LEU A 155 5.25 -6.65 -3.23
N ILE A 156 5.00 -5.37 -2.95
CA ILE A 156 5.50 -4.70 -1.73
C ILE A 156 4.43 -4.07 -0.86
N SER A 157 3.27 -3.71 -1.45
CA SER A 157 2.18 -3.11 -0.69
C SER A 157 1.09 -4.14 -0.37
N ILE A 158 0.73 -4.99 -1.32
CA ILE A 158 -0.36 -5.96 -1.15
C ILE A 158 0.16 -7.30 -0.60
N ALA A 159 1.25 -7.84 -1.13
CA ALA A 159 1.77 -9.15 -0.71
C ALA A 159 2.01 -9.29 0.80
N PRO A 160 2.62 -8.31 1.53
CA PRO A 160 2.81 -8.44 2.97
C PRO A 160 1.50 -8.47 3.74
N VAL A 161 0.46 -7.77 3.26
CA VAL A 161 -0.87 -7.81 3.85
C VAL A 161 -1.53 -9.17 3.60
N LEU A 162 -1.53 -9.65 2.36
CA LEU A 162 -2.11 -10.95 2.00
C LEU A 162 -1.40 -12.12 2.68
N GLN A 163 -0.11 -12.02 2.94
CA GLN A 163 0.62 -13.04 3.73
C GLN A 163 0.03 -13.20 5.14
N LEU A 164 -0.53 -12.14 5.73
CA LEU A 164 -1.11 -12.15 7.07
C LEU A 164 -2.61 -12.47 7.08
N VAL A 165 -3.34 -11.98 6.08
CA VAL A 165 -4.80 -12.00 6.12
C VAL A 165 -5.44 -12.74 4.95
N GLY A 166 -4.65 -13.27 4.01
CA GLY A 166 -5.18 -13.92 2.81
C GLY A 166 -6.18 -15.05 3.13
N ASP A 167 -5.87 -15.87 4.12
CA ASP A 167 -6.74 -16.97 4.58
C ASP A 167 -8.03 -16.50 5.29
N LEU A 168 -8.12 -15.21 5.63
CA LEU A 168 -9.33 -14.63 6.24
C LEU A 168 -10.27 -14.05 5.19
N LEU A 169 -9.80 -13.87 3.95
CA LEU A 169 -10.59 -13.31 2.88
C LEU A 169 -11.61 -14.33 2.37
N ARG A 170 -12.81 -13.85 2.11
CA ARG A 170 -13.85 -14.62 1.41
C ARG A 170 -13.73 -14.26 -0.07
N ARG A 171 -13.23 -15.20 -0.86
CA ARG A 171 -12.94 -14.99 -2.28
C ARG A 171 -14.14 -14.38 -3.03
N GLU A 172 -15.35 -14.87 -2.75
CA GLU A 172 -16.60 -14.44 -3.40
C GLU A 172 -16.99 -12.99 -3.08
N ARG A 173 -16.48 -12.44 -1.96
CA ARG A 173 -16.70 -11.06 -1.51
C ARG A 173 -15.48 -10.16 -1.73
N THR A 174 -14.45 -10.67 -2.39
CA THR A 174 -13.22 -9.91 -2.61
C THR A 174 -13.09 -9.52 -4.07
N VAL A 175 -12.84 -8.24 -4.29
CA VAL A 175 -12.59 -7.61 -5.58
C VAL A 175 -11.16 -7.11 -5.60
N ALA A 176 -10.41 -7.39 -6.64
CA ALA A 176 -9.07 -6.87 -6.84
C ALA A 176 -9.04 -5.89 -8.02
N VAL A 177 -8.38 -4.76 -7.85
CA VAL A 177 -8.19 -3.74 -8.91
C VAL A 177 -6.75 -3.77 -9.37
N THR A 178 -6.53 -3.82 -10.69
CA THR A 178 -5.17 -3.82 -11.25
C THR A 178 -4.46 -2.49 -11.06
N PRO A 179 -3.16 -2.50 -10.66
CA PRO A 179 -2.31 -1.31 -10.69
C PRO A 179 -1.63 -1.09 -12.07
N ILE A 180 -1.80 -2.03 -13.02
CA ILE A 180 -1.17 -1.98 -14.33
C ILE A 180 -2.22 -1.62 -15.38
N ILE A 181 -1.91 -0.62 -16.19
CA ILE A 181 -2.77 -0.08 -17.24
C ILE A 181 -1.94 0.07 -18.52
N GLY A 182 -2.30 -0.66 -19.57
CA GLY A 182 -1.56 -0.66 -20.83
C GLY A 182 -0.08 -1.05 -20.66
N GLY A 183 0.22 -1.98 -19.75
CA GLY A 183 1.59 -2.42 -19.44
C GLY A 183 2.41 -1.41 -18.61
N LEU A 184 1.79 -0.35 -18.09
CA LEU A 184 2.43 0.69 -17.29
C LEU A 184 1.80 0.77 -15.89
N ALA A 185 2.56 1.21 -14.90
CA ALA A 185 2.05 1.60 -13.60
C ALA A 185 1.81 3.12 -13.59
N LEU A 186 0.70 3.57 -13.01
CA LEU A 186 0.43 5.01 -12.88
C LEU A 186 1.42 5.71 -11.95
N LYS A 187 1.89 5.00 -10.92
CA LYS A 187 2.87 5.51 -9.95
C LYS A 187 3.78 4.38 -9.47
N GLY A 188 5.00 4.76 -9.11
CA GLY A 188 5.98 3.85 -8.51
C GLY A 188 6.56 2.83 -9.49
N PRO A 189 7.50 2.02 -9.04
CA PRO A 189 8.31 1.12 -9.87
C PRO A 189 7.72 -0.29 -10.01
N THR A 190 6.40 -0.44 -10.00
CA THR A 190 5.75 -1.76 -10.04
C THR A 190 6.18 -2.55 -11.25
N VAL A 191 6.23 -1.93 -12.42
CA VAL A 191 6.61 -2.56 -13.70
C VAL A 191 8.07 -3.02 -13.67
N GLU A 192 8.96 -2.16 -13.22
CA GLU A 192 10.41 -2.45 -13.10
C GLU A 192 10.65 -3.60 -12.13
N MET A 193 9.98 -3.58 -10.98
CA MET A 193 10.10 -4.64 -9.97
C MET A 193 9.53 -5.97 -10.47
N MET A 194 8.39 -5.96 -11.13
CA MET A 194 7.81 -7.16 -11.74
C MET A 194 8.80 -7.78 -12.73
N ARG A 195 9.36 -6.98 -13.64
CA ARG A 195 10.37 -7.45 -14.61
C ARG A 195 11.62 -7.98 -13.94
N ALA A 196 12.15 -7.28 -12.94
CA ALA A 196 13.34 -7.70 -12.21
C ALA A 196 13.19 -9.05 -11.52
N LEU A 197 11.97 -9.37 -11.07
CA LEU A 197 11.62 -10.63 -10.42
C LEU A 197 11.05 -11.69 -11.37
N GLY A 198 11.12 -11.45 -12.70
CA GLY A 198 10.69 -12.42 -13.71
C GLY A 198 9.18 -12.49 -13.97
N HIS A 199 8.41 -11.52 -13.46
CA HIS A 199 6.98 -11.41 -13.72
C HIS A 199 6.70 -10.55 -14.95
N ARG A 200 5.64 -10.90 -15.69
CA ARG A 200 5.12 -10.05 -16.76
C ARG A 200 4.40 -8.84 -16.14
N PRO A 201 4.70 -7.60 -16.57
CA PRO A 201 4.04 -6.43 -16.01
C PRO A 201 2.71 -6.15 -16.74
N ASP A 202 1.73 -7.03 -16.56
CA ASP A 202 0.39 -6.90 -17.13
C ASP A 202 -0.70 -7.27 -16.10
N ALA A 203 -1.94 -6.95 -16.44
CA ALA A 203 -3.09 -7.21 -15.57
C ALA A 203 -3.34 -8.71 -15.35
N VAL A 204 -3.00 -9.57 -16.32
CA VAL A 204 -3.15 -11.03 -16.20
C VAL A 204 -2.21 -11.59 -15.13
N GLU A 205 -0.97 -11.12 -15.10
CA GLU A 205 -0.01 -11.56 -14.07
C GLU A 205 -0.42 -11.08 -12.67
N VAL A 206 -0.94 -9.86 -12.54
CA VAL A 206 -1.52 -9.38 -11.27
C VAL A 206 -2.72 -10.24 -10.86
N ALA A 207 -3.59 -10.60 -11.80
CA ALA A 207 -4.71 -11.50 -11.54
C ALA A 207 -4.23 -12.86 -11.03
N ARG A 208 -3.16 -13.43 -11.60
CA ARG A 208 -2.56 -14.68 -11.11
C ARG A 208 -2.11 -14.61 -9.66
N MET A 209 -1.57 -13.44 -9.24
CA MET A 209 -1.14 -13.24 -7.85
C MET A 209 -2.31 -13.22 -6.86
N TYR A 210 -3.54 -12.88 -7.31
CA TYR A 210 -4.71 -12.72 -6.44
C TYR A 210 -5.78 -13.80 -6.63
N LYS A 211 -5.56 -14.82 -7.48
CA LYS A 211 -6.58 -15.81 -7.88
C LYS A 211 -7.22 -16.57 -6.72
N ASP A 212 -6.45 -16.80 -5.66
CA ASP A 212 -6.92 -17.57 -4.52
C ASP A 212 -7.69 -16.72 -3.48
N VAL A 213 -7.60 -15.37 -3.59
CA VAL A 213 -8.17 -14.46 -2.60
C VAL A 213 -9.29 -13.58 -3.15
N ALA A 214 -9.43 -13.42 -4.47
CA ALA A 214 -10.47 -12.59 -5.08
C ALA A 214 -11.22 -13.33 -6.19
N ALA A 215 -12.55 -13.15 -6.28
CA ALA A 215 -13.40 -13.72 -7.34
C ALA A 215 -13.69 -12.71 -8.45
N THR A 216 -13.55 -11.43 -8.20
CA THR A 216 -13.77 -10.38 -9.19
C THR A 216 -12.47 -9.60 -9.39
N PHE A 217 -12.16 -9.31 -10.65
CA PHE A 217 -10.99 -8.54 -11.04
C PHE A 217 -11.40 -7.35 -11.90
N VAL A 218 -10.95 -6.17 -11.50
CA VAL A 218 -11.22 -4.91 -12.20
C VAL A 218 -9.99 -4.53 -13.01
N LEU A 219 -10.17 -4.30 -14.30
CA LEU A 219 -9.12 -3.87 -15.23
C LEU A 219 -9.53 -2.60 -15.97
N ASP A 220 -8.53 -1.86 -16.45
CA ASP A 220 -8.76 -0.63 -17.20
C ASP A 220 -9.34 -0.91 -18.60
N GLU A 221 -10.09 0.02 -19.15
CA GLU A 221 -10.66 -0.06 -20.49
C GLU A 221 -9.61 -0.31 -21.58
N ARG A 222 -8.39 0.19 -21.39
CA ARG A 222 -7.25 0.00 -22.31
C ARG A 222 -6.75 -1.44 -22.35
N ASP A 223 -7.05 -2.21 -21.33
CA ASP A 223 -6.67 -3.62 -21.18
C ASP A 223 -7.88 -4.55 -21.35
N SER A 224 -9.01 -4.08 -21.90
CA SER A 224 -10.25 -4.83 -22.08
C SER A 224 -10.07 -6.15 -22.85
N ASN A 225 -9.09 -6.21 -23.75
CA ASN A 225 -8.69 -7.42 -24.47
C ASN A 225 -8.10 -8.52 -23.56
N LEU A 226 -7.71 -8.19 -22.34
CA LEU A 226 -7.19 -9.14 -21.34
C LEU A 226 -8.29 -9.77 -20.48
N SER A 227 -9.56 -9.39 -20.65
CA SER A 227 -10.69 -9.96 -19.88
C SER A 227 -10.77 -11.47 -20.05
N GLY A 228 -10.74 -12.00 -21.29
CA GLY A 228 -10.80 -13.43 -21.54
C GLY A 228 -9.71 -14.23 -20.81
N PRO A 229 -8.42 -13.92 -20.98
CA PRO A 229 -7.34 -14.56 -20.22
C PRO A 229 -7.48 -14.47 -18.70
N ILE A 230 -8.09 -13.40 -18.16
CA ILE A 230 -8.36 -13.25 -16.73
C ILE A 230 -9.54 -14.12 -16.30
N GLU A 231 -10.58 -14.23 -17.10
CA GLU A 231 -11.74 -15.10 -16.86
C GLU A 231 -11.35 -16.59 -16.88
N GLU A 232 -10.41 -16.98 -17.72
CA GLU A 232 -9.81 -18.33 -17.71
C GLU A 232 -9.12 -18.69 -16.38
N LEU A 233 -8.70 -17.68 -15.60
CA LEU A 233 -8.18 -17.88 -14.24
C LEU A 233 -9.28 -18.06 -13.19
N GLY A 234 -10.56 -17.98 -13.60
CA GLY A 234 -11.73 -18.15 -12.74
C GLY A 234 -12.23 -16.86 -12.09
N TYR A 235 -11.97 -15.71 -12.72
CA TYR A 235 -12.51 -14.42 -12.30
C TYR A 235 -13.79 -14.04 -13.03
N ARG A 236 -14.62 -13.24 -12.38
CA ARG A 236 -15.52 -12.31 -13.04
C ARG A 236 -14.74 -11.02 -13.31
N THR A 237 -14.78 -10.52 -14.52
CA THR A 237 -14.10 -9.25 -14.88
C THR A 237 -15.04 -8.07 -14.86
N ILE A 238 -14.51 -6.90 -14.48
CA ILE A 238 -15.13 -5.59 -14.64
C ILE A 238 -14.14 -4.72 -15.41
N VAL A 239 -14.62 -4.09 -16.47
CA VAL A 239 -13.84 -3.15 -17.29
C VAL A 239 -14.38 -1.74 -17.08
N CYS A 240 -13.54 -0.82 -16.57
CA CYS A 240 -13.90 0.59 -16.36
C CYS A 240 -12.64 1.47 -16.35
N ASP A 241 -12.79 2.81 -16.32
CA ASP A 241 -11.65 3.72 -16.11
C ASP A 241 -11.09 3.55 -14.69
N THR A 242 -9.90 2.95 -14.57
CA THR A 242 -9.21 2.75 -13.30
C THR A 242 -8.19 3.85 -12.99
N VAL A 243 -8.04 4.88 -13.84
CA VAL A 243 -7.09 5.99 -13.63
C VAL A 243 -7.54 6.92 -12.48
N MET A 244 -8.79 6.86 -12.09
CA MET A 244 -9.35 7.60 -10.94
C MET A 244 -9.22 9.14 -11.09
N ARG A 245 -9.44 9.69 -12.29
CA ARG A 245 -9.36 11.14 -12.57
C ARG A 245 -10.38 11.96 -11.79
N ASP A 246 -11.52 11.34 -11.47
CA ASP A 246 -12.62 11.89 -10.69
C ASP A 246 -12.51 11.66 -9.18
N GLY A 247 -11.31 11.28 -8.70
CA GLY A 247 -11.08 10.86 -7.32
C GLY A 247 -11.50 9.42 -7.04
N GLY A 248 -11.76 8.62 -8.09
CA GLY A 248 -12.11 7.19 -8.00
C GLY A 248 -13.60 6.92 -7.82
N ARG A 249 -14.47 7.90 -8.05
CA ARG A 249 -15.92 7.74 -7.88
C ARG A 249 -16.50 6.71 -8.86
N GLU A 250 -16.17 6.82 -10.14
CA GLU A 250 -16.64 5.90 -11.17
C GLU A 250 -16.18 4.45 -10.89
N LEU A 251 -14.94 4.28 -10.51
CA LEU A 251 -14.40 2.98 -10.09
C LEU A 251 -15.13 2.45 -8.85
N ALA A 252 -15.34 3.29 -7.84
CA ALA A 252 -16.07 2.91 -6.63
C ALA A 252 -17.51 2.49 -6.94
N ASP A 253 -18.23 3.26 -7.76
CA ASP A 253 -19.61 2.95 -8.17
C ASP A 253 -19.66 1.60 -8.93
N SER A 254 -18.68 1.35 -9.81
CA SER A 254 -18.60 0.10 -10.57
C SER A 254 -18.38 -1.12 -9.66
N VAL A 255 -17.56 -0.97 -8.62
CA VAL A 255 -17.28 -2.05 -7.66
C VAL A 255 -18.43 -2.23 -6.67
N LEU A 256 -19.03 -1.14 -6.16
CA LEU A 256 -20.10 -1.20 -5.16
C LEU A 256 -21.41 -1.78 -5.70
N ARG A 257 -21.67 -1.68 -7.00
CA ARG A 257 -22.84 -2.36 -7.63
C ARG A 257 -22.80 -3.88 -7.45
N LEU A 258 -21.64 -4.45 -7.16
CA LEU A 258 -21.50 -5.89 -6.89
C LEU A 258 -21.99 -6.29 -5.50
N SER A 259 -22.02 -5.37 -4.53
CA SER A 259 -22.47 -5.66 -3.16
C SER A 259 -24.00 -5.75 -3.05
N HIS A 260 -24.73 -5.44 -4.14
CA HIS A 260 -26.20 -5.49 -4.20
C HIS A 260 -26.76 -6.65 -5.02
N VAL A 261 -25.90 -7.60 -5.41
CA VAL A 261 -26.25 -8.86 -6.08
C VAL A 261 -25.90 -10.02 -5.16
#